data_60ac21c5aadb3c03c3d6388059c513e6
#
_entry.id   60ac21c5aadb3c03c3d6388059c513e6
#
_cell.length_a   1.000
_cell.length_b   1.000
_cell.length_c   1.000
_cell.angle_alpha   90.00
_cell.angle_beta   90.00
_cell.angle_gamma   90.00
#
_symmetry.space_group_name_H-M   'P 1'
#
loop_
_entity.id
_entity.type
_entity.pdbx_description
1 polymer ?
#
loop_
_entity_poly.entity_id
_entity_poly.type
_entity_poly.pdbx_seq_one_letter_code
_entity_poly.pdbx_strand_id
1 'polypeptide(L)'
;MTTARTVRADRATSTQEAILKAAERLYAEHGVFAVSNRQVSEAAGQGNNAAVGYHFGTKTDLVRAIEQKHRASIEQLLERMVTATGDSTELRDWIACLVCSLTEHLAQLGNPTWYARFAAQALTDPAYHKIVIKDALASPSLVQVVDGITRCLPDLPMAVVTERNIMARNLMMHTCADFERAFVEGADVPRTNWSAVGSGLIDAIVGLWQAPVTEHP
;
A
#
# COMPACT_ATOMS: atom_id res chain seq x y z
N MET A 1 -24.64 -34.28 -1.09
CA MET A 1 -23.82 -33.64 -2.14
C MET A 1 -23.18 -32.31 -1.70
N THR A 2 -23.47 -31.78 -0.50
CA THR A 2 -22.96 -30.46 0.00
C THR A 2 -21.48 -30.48 0.41
N THR A 3 -21.01 -31.53 1.07
CA THR A 3 -19.63 -31.60 1.63
C THR A 3 -18.50 -31.59 0.61
N ALA A 4 -18.64 -32.26 -0.55
CA ALA A 4 -17.58 -32.30 -1.58
C ALA A 4 -17.39 -30.94 -2.28
N ARG A 5 -18.47 -30.15 -2.42
CA ARG A 5 -18.43 -28.81 -3.01
C ARG A 5 -17.76 -27.81 -2.08
N THR A 6 -18.00 -27.90 -0.77
CA THR A 6 -17.35 -27.06 0.26
C THR A 6 -15.85 -27.35 0.33
N VAL A 7 -15.41 -28.60 0.40
CA VAL A 7 -13.99 -28.99 0.42
C VAL A 7 -13.24 -28.52 -0.84
N ARG A 8 -13.88 -28.51 -2.00
CA ARG A 8 -13.26 -28.02 -3.25
C ARG A 8 -13.14 -26.48 -3.25
N ALA A 9 -14.14 -25.77 -2.70
CA ALA A 9 -14.08 -24.32 -2.55
C ALA A 9 -12.98 -23.92 -1.55
N ASP A 10 -12.87 -24.58 -0.42
CA ASP A 10 -11.86 -24.32 0.60
C ASP A 10 -10.43 -24.54 0.06
N ARG A 11 -10.23 -25.60 -0.73
CA ARG A 11 -8.94 -25.85 -1.39
C ARG A 11 -8.59 -24.77 -2.43
N ALA A 12 -9.57 -24.32 -3.21
CA ALA A 12 -9.35 -23.25 -4.18
C ALA A 12 -8.96 -21.94 -3.49
N THR A 13 -9.63 -21.57 -2.40
CA THR A 13 -9.31 -20.39 -1.58
C THR A 13 -7.90 -20.49 -0.99
N SER A 14 -7.56 -21.62 -0.37
CA SER A 14 -6.22 -21.86 0.18
C SER A 14 -5.13 -21.77 -0.88
N THR A 15 -5.38 -22.28 -2.10
CA THR A 15 -4.44 -22.16 -3.22
C THR A 15 -4.27 -20.71 -3.67
N GLN A 16 -5.38 -19.96 -3.78
CA GLN A 16 -5.31 -18.54 -4.13
C GLN A 16 -4.51 -17.73 -3.11
N GLU A 17 -4.73 -17.96 -1.81
CA GLU A 17 -3.97 -17.30 -0.74
C GLU A 17 -2.47 -17.63 -0.80
N ALA A 18 -2.12 -18.89 -1.06
CA ALA A 18 -0.73 -19.30 -1.23
C ALA A 18 -0.06 -18.60 -2.42
N ILE A 19 -0.77 -18.49 -3.56
CA ILE A 19 -0.29 -17.78 -4.74
C ILE A 19 -0.10 -16.28 -4.45
N LEU A 20 -1.09 -15.62 -3.82
CA LEU A 20 -0.98 -14.20 -3.45
C LEU A 20 0.21 -13.93 -2.55
N LYS A 21 0.40 -14.76 -1.51
CA LYS A 21 1.53 -14.63 -0.58
C LYS A 21 2.88 -14.84 -1.27
N ALA A 22 2.99 -15.84 -2.14
CA ALA A 22 4.21 -16.11 -2.90
C ALA A 22 4.53 -14.97 -3.89
N ALA A 23 3.51 -14.47 -4.59
CA ALA A 23 3.66 -13.36 -5.52
C ALA A 23 4.09 -12.07 -4.84
N GLU A 24 3.40 -11.69 -3.76
CA GLU A 24 3.72 -10.51 -2.96
C GLU A 24 5.18 -10.53 -2.49
N ARG A 25 5.64 -11.65 -1.93
CA ARG A 25 7.03 -11.82 -1.52
C ARG A 25 8.01 -11.69 -2.69
N LEU A 26 7.82 -12.46 -3.75
CA LEU A 26 8.74 -12.45 -4.88
C LEU A 26 8.79 -11.09 -5.58
N TYR A 27 7.66 -10.41 -5.70
CA TYR A 27 7.60 -9.07 -6.27
C TYR A 27 8.30 -8.03 -5.39
N ALA A 28 8.18 -8.14 -4.07
CA ALA A 28 8.89 -7.30 -3.12
C ALA A 28 10.42 -7.50 -3.15
N GLU A 29 10.86 -8.75 -3.34
CA GLU A 29 12.28 -9.14 -3.32
C GLU A 29 12.99 -8.87 -4.66
N HIS A 30 12.30 -9.08 -5.78
CA HIS A 30 12.93 -9.11 -7.12
C HIS A 30 12.34 -8.11 -8.13
N GLY A 31 11.25 -7.41 -7.76
CA GLY A 31 10.49 -6.55 -8.65
C GLY A 31 9.45 -7.31 -9.48
N VAL A 32 8.34 -6.63 -9.79
CA VAL A 32 7.20 -7.24 -10.49
C VAL A 32 7.60 -7.73 -11.89
N PHE A 33 8.42 -6.95 -12.61
CA PHE A 33 8.82 -7.29 -13.98
C PHE A 33 9.65 -8.58 -14.05
N ALA A 34 10.61 -8.76 -13.14
CA ALA A 34 11.57 -9.86 -13.18
C ALA A 34 10.97 -11.23 -12.84
N VAL A 35 9.85 -11.28 -12.13
CA VAL A 35 9.23 -12.52 -11.65
C VAL A 35 8.18 -13.02 -12.62
N SER A 36 8.29 -14.27 -13.09
CA SER A 36 7.31 -14.93 -13.96
C SER A 36 6.18 -15.60 -13.15
N ASN A 37 5.02 -15.79 -13.79
CA ASN A 37 3.91 -16.56 -13.20
C ASN A 37 4.31 -18.00 -12.84
N ARG A 38 5.27 -18.59 -13.58
CA ARG A 38 5.83 -19.90 -13.27
C ARG A 38 6.55 -19.90 -11.92
N GLN A 39 7.45 -18.95 -11.70
CA GLN A 39 8.18 -18.81 -10.42
C GLN A 39 7.21 -18.61 -9.26
N VAL A 40 6.14 -17.83 -9.46
CA VAL A 40 5.09 -17.67 -8.44
C VAL A 40 4.39 -18.99 -8.15
N SER A 41 4.00 -19.77 -9.17
CA SER A 41 3.36 -21.09 -9.00
C SER A 41 4.26 -22.05 -8.25
N GLU A 42 5.55 -22.11 -8.60
CA GLU A 42 6.54 -22.95 -7.93
C GLU A 42 6.73 -22.55 -6.46
N ALA A 43 6.88 -21.26 -6.17
CA ALA A 43 7.02 -20.74 -4.81
C ALA A 43 5.76 -20.91 -3.95
N ALA A 44 4.57 -20.97 -4.58
CA ALA A 44 3.30 -21.27 -3.93
C ALA A 44 3.08 -22.78 -3.68
N GLY A 45 4.07 -23.63 -4.01
CA GLY A 45 3.97 -25.08 -3.86
C GLY A 45 2.99 -25.75 -4.84
N GLN A 46 2.66 -25.07 -5.94
CA GLN A 46 1.74 -25.61 -6.92
C GLN A 46 2.50 -26.47 -7.94
N GLY A 47 2.13 -27.76 -8.05
CA GLY A 47 2.71 -28.67 -9.03
C GLY A 47 2.38 -28.31 -10.49
N ASN A 48 1.38 -27.45 -10.70
CA ASN A 48 0.98 -26.97 -12.02
C ASN A 48 1.50 -25.54 -12.24
N ASN A 49 2.43 -25.37 -13.17
CA ASN A 49 2.98 -24.07 -13.56
C ASN A 49 1.94 -23.08 -14.12
N ALA A 50 0.76 -23.57 -14.52
CA ALA A 50 -0.37 -22.77 -14.98
C ALA A 50 -1.30 -22.32 -13.87
N ALA A 51 -1.00 -22.60 -12.58
CA ALA A 51 -1.90 -22.29 -11.46
C ALA A 51 -2.22 -20.79 -11.36
N VAL A 52 -1.24 -19.91 -11.53
CA VAL A 52 -1.48 -18.46 -11.56
C VAL A 52 -2.45 -18.07 -12.67
N GLY A 53 -2.22 -18.58 -13.89
CA GLY A 53 -3.12 -18.32 -15.04
C GLY A 53 -4.55 -18.83 -14.81
N TYR A 54 -4.69 -19.98 -14.18
CA TYR A 54 -5.99 -20.55 -13.85
C TYR A 54 -6.76 -19.75 -12.80
N HIS A 55 -6.09 -19.28 -11.74
CA HIS A 55 -6.74 -18.62 -10.61
C HIS A 55 -6.89 -17.10 -10.79
N PHE A 56 -5.97 -16.45 -11.48
CA PHE A 56 -5.90 -15.00 -11.57
C PHE A 56 -5.89 -14.47 -13.02
N GLY A 57 -5.57 -15.31 -14.02
CA GLY A 57 -5.46 -14.86 -15.40
C GLY A 57 -4.08 -14.27 -15.70
N THR A 58 -3.98 -12.97 -15.86
CA THR A 58 -2.73 -12.28 -16.20
C THR A 58 -1.91 -11.89 -14.96
N LYS A 59 -0.62 -11.54 -15.17
CA LYS A 59 0.21 -10.95 -14.11
C LYS A 59 -0.41 -9.65 -13.59
N THR A 60 -1.01 -8.85 -14.45
CA THR A 60 -1.71 -7.61 -14.07
C THR A 60 -2.89 -7.89 -13.14
N ASP A 61 -3.65 -8.95 -13.39
CA ASP A 61 -4.76 -9.35 -12.53
C ASP A 61 -4.27 -9.86 -11.18
N LEU A 62 -3.12 -10.55 -11.15
CA LEU A 62 -2.47 -10.98 -9.91
C LEU A 62 -1.99 -9.78 -9.08
N VAL A 63 -1.33 -8.80 -9.70
CA VAL A 63 -0.93 -7.54 -9.04
C VAL A 63 -2.15 -6.84 -8.46
N ARG A 64 -3.23 -6.72 -9.24
CA ARG A 64 -4.49 -6.12 -8.78
C ARG A 64 -5.10 -6.89 -7.60
N ALA A 65 -5.05 -8.21 -7.62
CA ALA A 65 -5.58 -9.03 -6.53
C ALA A 65 -4.80 -8.84 -5.22
N ILE A 66 -3.46 -8.69 -5.28
CA ILE A 66 -2.65 -8.35 -4.11
C ILE A 66 -3.05 -6.96 -3.57
N GLU A 67 -3.13 -5.95 -4.43
CA GLU A 67 -3.55 -4.60 -4.03
C GLU A 67 -4.94 -4.60 -3.39
N GLN A 68 -5.91 -5.29 -3.98
CA GLN A 68 -7.28 -5.36 -3.46
C GLN A 68 -7.36 -6.02 -2.07
N LYS A 69 -6.55 -7.06 -1.84
CA LYS A 69 -6.48 -7.74 -0.54
C LYS A 69 -6.09 -6.77 0.59
N HIS A 70 -5.06 -5.96 0.37
CA HIS A 70 -4.57 -5.01 1.38
C HIS A 70 -5.44 -3.76 1.49
N ARG A 71 -5.97 -3.29 0.37
CA ARG A 71 -6.83 -2.12 0.31
C ARG A 71 -8.06 -2.24 1.21
N ALA A 72 -8.74 -3.39 1.22
CA ALA A 72 -9.92 -3.56 2.05
C ALA A 72 -9.63 -3.30 3.54
N SER A 73 -8.49 -3.79 4.03
CA SER A 73 -8.06 -3.55 5.42
C SER A 73 -7.65 -2.11 5.66
N ILE A 74 -6.90 -1.50 4.73
CA ILE A 74 -6.49 -0.08 4.83
C ILE A 74 -7.71 0.83 4.80
N GLU A 75 -8.71 0.57 3.94
CA GLU A 75 -9.95 1.35 3.86
C GLU A 75 -10.72 1.31 5.19
N GLN A 76 -10.85 0.15 5.82
CA GLN A 76 -11.50 0.02 7.13
C GLN A 76 -10.78 0.82 8.23
N LEU A 77 -9.45 0.84 8.21
CA LEU A 77 -8.65 1.64 9.13
C LEU A 77 -8.86 3.13 8.87
N LEU A 78 -8.80 3.52 7.60
CA LEU A 78 -8.93 4.91 7.18
C LEU A 78 -10.34 5.47 7.50
N GLU A 79 -11.41 4.70 7.24
CA GLU A 79 -12.78 5.07 7.55
C GLU A 79 -12.97 5.36 9.05
N ARG A 80 -12.41 4.50 9.91
CA ARG A 80 -12.45 4.71 11.37
C ARG A 80 -11.72 5.99 11.78
N MET A 81 -10.53 6.24 11.22
CA MET A 81 -9.72 7.41 11.53
C MET A 81 -10.39 8.70 11.06
N VAL A 82 -10.91 8.72 9.83
CA VAL A 82 -11.66 9.85 9.27
C VAL A 82 -12.89 10.16 10.12
N THR A 83 -13.63 9.13 10.53
CA THR A 83 -14.80 9.31 11.41
C THR A 83 -14.40 9.93 12.76
N ALA A 84 -13.29 9.51 13.33
CA ALA A 84 -12.79 10.04 14.59
C ALA A 84 -12.24 11.47 14.47
N THR A 85 -11.65 11.80 13.33
CA THR A 85 -11.11 13.15 13.02
C THR A 85 -12.23 14.17 12.82
N GLY A 86 -13.38 13.76 12.28
CA GLY A 86 -14.54 14.63 12.08
C GLY A 86 -14.23 15.86 11.23
N ASP A 87 -14.55 17.03 11.74
CA ASP A 87 -14.34 18.31 11.05
C ASP A 87 -13.07 19.05 11.51
N SER A 88 -12.01 18.31 11.87
CA SER A 88 -10.76 18.92 12.32
C SER A 88 -10.23 19.93 11.30
N THR A 89 -9.74 21.07 11.81
CA THR A 89 -9.07 22.13 11.04
C THR A 89 -7.54 21.99 11.06
N GLU A 90 -7.04 20.94 11.73
CA GLU A 90 -5.61 20.70 11.86
C GLU A 90 -5.11 19.80 10.73
N LEU A 91 -4.20 20.30 9.90
CA LEU A 91 -3.57 19.55 8.82
C LEU A 91 -2.98 18.21 9.29
N ARG A 92 -2.39 18.22 10.49
CA ARG A 92 -1.75 17.06 11.10
C ARG A 92 -2.71 15.89 11.28
N ASP A 93 -3.95 16.15 11.64
CA ASP A 93 -4.95 15.11 11.89
C ASP A 93 -5.30 14.37 10.60
N TRP A 94 -5.46 15.09 9.49
CA TRP A 94 -5.72 14.49 8.18
C TRP A 94 -4.51 13.73 7.64
N ILE A 95 -3.30 14.26 7.83
CA ILE A 95 -2.07 13.54 7.47
C ILE A 95 -1.91 12.28 8.34
N ALA A 96 -2.29 12.35 9.62
CA ALA A 96 -2.27 11.17 10.49
C ALA A 96 -3.24 10.09 10.00
N CYS A 97 -4.44 10.42 9.54
CA CYS A 97 -5.36 9.44 8.93
C CYS A 97 -4.68 8.68 7.77
N LEU A 98 -4.03 9.42 6.87
CA LEU A 98 -3.35 8.85 5.71
C LEU A 98 -2.19 7.92 6.10
N VAL A 99 -1.33 8.38 7.01
CA VAL A 99 -0.12 7.65 7.40
C VAL A 99 -0.45 6.48 8.31
N CYS A 100 -1.28 6.70 9.34
CA CYS A 100 -1.56 5.66 10.34
C CYS A 100 -2.38 4.51 9.75
N SER A 101 -3.27 4.75 8.79
CA SER A 101 -4.01 3.66 8.13
C SER A 101 -3.07 2.66 7.45
N LEU A 102 -1.99 3.13 6.83
CA LEU A 102 -0.97 2.26 6.24
C LEU A 102 -0.08 1.61 7.30
N THR A 103 0.47 2.40 8.24
CA THR A 103 1.42 1.87 9.22
C THR A 103 0.78 0.93 10.24
N GLU A 104 -0.49 1.13 10.62
CA GLU A 104 -1.24 0.18 11.43
C GLU A 104 -1.54 -1.11 10.65
N HIS A 105 -1.89 -1.00 9.36
CA HIS A 105 -2.05 -2.17 8.52
C HIS A 105 -0.76 -2.99 8.45
N LEU A 106 0.39 -2.35 8.21
CA LEU A 106 1.69 -3.03 8.19
C LEU A 106 2.03 -3.68 9.55
N ALA A 107 1.69 -3.01 10.66
CA ALA A 107 1.85 -3.59 12.00
C ALA A 107 0.98 -4.85 12.20
N GLN A 108 -0.25 -4.86 11.68
CA GLN A 108 -1.17 -6.01 11.77
C GLN A 108 -0.74 -7.20 10.92
N LEU A 109 -0.02 -6.97 9.82
CA LEU A 109 0.54 -8.04 8.99
C LEU A 109 1.62 -8.84 9.71
N GLY A 110 2.28 -8.24 10.71
CA GLY A 110 3.35 -8.86 11.48
C GLY A 110 4.72 -8.74 10.82
N ASN A 111 5.66 -9.61 11.20
CA ASN A 111 7.01 -9.66 10.65
C ASN A 111 7.41 -11.13 10.43
N PRO A 112 7.80 -11.54 9.22
CA PRO A 112 8.04 -10.71 8.05
C PRO A 112 6.78 -10.33 7.26
N THR A 113 6.79 -9.13 6.66
CA THR A 113 5.82 -8.68 5.68
C THR A 113 6.52 -8.18 4.41
N TRP A 114 5.81 -8.08 3.29
CA TRP A 114 6.35 -7.70 1.99
C TRP A 114 5.51 -6.64 1.27
N TYR A 115 4.38 -6.26 1.85
CA TYR A 115 3.41 -5.39 1.17
C TYR A 115 3.96 -3.99 0.87
N ALA A 116 4.69 -3.35 1.79
CA ALA A 116 5.22 -2.01 1.55
C ALA A 116 6.23 -2.00 0.40
N ARG A 117 7.14 -2.98 0.34
CA ARG A 117 8.11 -3.14 -0.76
C ARG A 117 7.42 -3.48 -2.09
N PHE A 118 6.43 -4.38 -2.06
CA PHE A 118 5.62 -4.70 -3.24
C PHE A 118 4.91 -3.46 -3.78
N ALA A 119 4.22 -2.70 -2.92
CA ALA A 119 3.48 -1.52 -3.31
C ALA A 119 4.39 -0.40 -3.87
N ALA A 120 5.59 -0.21 -3.29
CA ALA A 120 6.60 0.70 -3.82
C ALA A 120 7.07 0.29 -5.22
N GLN A 121 7.28 -1.01 -5.48
CA GLN A 121 7.63 -1.55 -6.80
C GLN A 121 6.49 -1.33 -7.80
N ALA A 122 5.25 -1.62 -7.42
CA ALA A 122 4.09 -1.47 -8.29
C ALA A 122 3.82 0.02 -8.64
N LEU A 123 4.08 0.94 -7.71
CA LEU A 123 3.94 2.38 -7.94
C LEU A 123 4.99 2.96 -8.91
N THR A 124 6.18 2.39 -8.95
CA THR A 124 7.27 2.85 -9.85
C THR A 124 7.23 2.19 -11.22
N ASP A 125 6.53 1.06 -11.36
CA ASP A 125 6.43 0.34 -12.64
C ASP A 125 5.38 0.99 -13.55
N PRO A 126 5.75 1.45 -14.77
CA PRO A 126 4.84 2.12 -15.70
C PRO A 126 3.59 1.30 -16.06
N ALA A 127 3.67 -0.05 -16.02
CA ALA A 127 2.55 -0.93 -16.34
C ALA A 127 1.49 -0.97 -15.23
N TYR A 128 1.92 -0.80 -13.96
CA TYR A 128 1.05 -0.97 -12.78
C TYR A 128 0.69 0.34 -12.10
N HIS A 129 1.51 1.39 -12.25
CA HIS A 129 1.30 2.69 -11.63
C HIS A 129 -0.12 3.22 -11.81
N LYS A 130 -0.64 3.23 -13.05
CA LYS A 130 -1.99 3.74 -13.33
C LYS A 130 -3.09 2.93 -12.64
N ILE A 131 -2.89 1.62 -12.49
CA ILE A 131 -3.84 0.71 -11.85
C ILE A 131 -3.89 1.03 -10.36
N VAL A 132 -2.73 1.07 -9.70
CA VAL A 132 -2.61 1.34 -8.26
C VAL A 132 -3.19 2.71 -7.92
N ILE A 133 -2.87 3.77 -8.69
CA ILE A 133 -3.40 5.11 -8.46
C ILE A 133 -4.92 5.17 -8.68
N LYS A 134 -5.41 4.61 -9.80
CA LYS A 134 -6.85 4.61 -10.09
C LYS A 134 -7.64 3.92 -8.99
N ASP A 135 -7.14 2.78 -8.57
CA ASP A 135 -7.79 2.01 -7.54
C ASP A 135 -7.69 2.70 -6.16
N ALA A 136 -6.61 3.41 -5.84
CA ALA A 136 -6.51 4.22 -4.62
C ALA A 136 -7.54 5.37 -4.61
N LEU A 137 -7.67 6.10 -5.72
CA LEU A 137 -8.65 7.20 -5.86
C LEU A 137 -10.11 6.74 -5.85
N ALA A 138 -10.39 5.44 -5.94
CA ALA A 138 -11.73 4.90 -5.77
C ALA A 138 -12.13 4.73 -4.28
N SER A 139 -11.22 4.98 -3.32
CA SER A 139 -11.48 4.93 -1.89
C SER A 139 -12.27 6.17 -1.43
N PRO A 140 -13.49 6.02 -0.89
CA PRO A 140 -14.26 7.15 -0.38
C PRO A 140 -13.59 7.85 0.80
N SER A 141 -12.94 7.08 1.69
CA SER A 141 -12.26 7.63 2.86
C SER A 141 -10.99 8.39 2.45
N LEU A 142 -10.26 7.94 1.42
CA LEU A 142 -9.12 8.70 0.89
C LEU A 142 -9.55 10.03 0.29
N VAL A 143 -10.68 10.07 -0.41
CA VAL A 143 -11.24 11.34 -0.95
C VAL A 143 -11.52 12.32 0.20
N GLN A 144 -12.12 11.85 1.30
CA GLN A 144 -12.38 12.69 2.48
C GLN A 144 -11.09 13.22 3.11
N VAL A 145 -10.03 12.40 3.18
CA VAL A 145 -8.73 12.84 3.68
C VAL A 145 -8.13 13.92 2.78
N VAL A 146 -8.16 13.72 1.46
CA VAL A 146 -7.65 14.73 0.50
C VAL A 146 -8.43 16.04 0.60
N ASP A 147 -9.74 15.98 0.75
CA ASP A 147 -10.60 17.16 0.96
C ASP A 147 -10.25 17.83 2.31
N GLY A 148 -10.03 17.05 3.37
CA GLY A 148 -9.60 17.55 4.68
C GLY A 148 -8.26 18.26 4.61
N ILE A 149 -7.26 17.66 3.99
CA ILE A 149 -5.95 18.28 3.75
C ILE A 149 -6.10 19.60 2.99
N THR A 150 -6.89 19.59 1.90
CA THR A 150 -7.10 20.77 1.07
C THR A 150 -7.73 21.93 1.84
N ARG A 151 -8.69 21.65 2.71
CA ARG A 151 -9.31 22.68 3.58
C ARG A 151 -8.35 23.30 4.61
N CYS A 152 -7.34 22.54 5.03
CA CYS A 152 -6.35 23.00 6.00
C CYS A 152 -5.18 23.80 5.38
N LEU A 153 -5.11 23.84 4.06
CA LEU A 153 -4.01 24.49 3.35
C LEU A 153 -4.43 25.89 2.84
N PRO A 154 -3.48 26.84 2.73
CA PRO A 154 -3.72 28.08 2.00
C PRO A 154 -3.96 27.78 0.52
N ASP A 155 -4.49 28.77 -0.22
CA ASP A 155 -4.60 28.67 -1.67
C ASP A 155 -3.21 28.46 -2.30
N LEU A 156 -2.98 27.25 -2.78
CA LEU A 156 -1.75 26.87 -3.47
C LEU A 156 -2.04 26.71 -4.97
N PRO A 157 -1.10 27.08 -5.86
CA PRO A 157 -1.20 26.74 -7.27
C PRO A 157 -1.39 25.23 -7.48
N MET A 158 -2.27 24.83 -8.39
CA MET A 158 -2.59 23.43 -8.64
C MET A 158 -1.35 22.59 -8.99
N ALA A 159 -0.35 23.18 -9.66
CA ALA A 159 0.92 22.53 -9.94
C ALA A 159 1.64 22.14 -8.64
N VAL A 160 1.72 23.06 -7.66
CA VAL A 160 2.33 22.81 -6.35
C VAL A 160 1.59 21.73 -5.58
N VAL A 161 0.26 21.77 -5.58
CA VAL A 161 -0.58 20.73 -4.96
C VAL A 161 -0.28 19.36 -5.57
N THR A 162 -0.22 19.28 -6.91
CA THR A 162 0.09 18.04 -7.63
C THR A 162 1.48 17.50 -7.27
N GLU A 163 2.50 18.36 -7.26
CA GLU A 163 3.86 17.99 -6.90
C GLU A 163 3.96 17.50 -5.45
N ARG A 164 3.36 18.21 -4.50
CA ARG A 164 3.38 17.82 -3.08
C ARG A 164 2.63 16.51 -2.84
N ASN A 165 1.52 16.26 -3.53
CA ASN A 165 0.85 14.96 -3.49
C ASN A 165 1.76 13.82 -3.96
N ILE A 166 2.51 14.02 -5.06
CA ILE A 166 3.47 13.03 -5.56
C ILE A 166 4.59 12.82 -4.54
N MET A 167 5.16 13.90 -4.00
CA MET A 167 6.24 13.84 -3.01
C MET A 167 5.79 13.13 -1.72
N ALA A 168 4.63 13.51 -1.16
CA ALA A 168 4.09 12.91 0.06
C ALA A 168 3.83 11.41 -0.10
N ARG A 169 3.22 11.00 -1.22
CA ARG A 169 3.00 9.59 -1.53
C ARG A 169 4.32 8.83 -1.65
N ASN A 170 5.29 9.36 -2.40
CA ASN A 170 6.59 8.72 -2.57
C ASN A 170 7.34 8.63 -1.24
N LEU A 171 7.36 9.70 -0.45
CA LEU A 171 7.95 9.70 0.88
C LEU A 171 7.34 8.60 1.76
N MET A 172 6.02 8.53 1.83
CA MET A 172 5.33 7.53 2.63
C MET A 172 5.63 6.10 2.16
N MET A 173 5.46 5.81 0.88
CA MET A 173 5.59 4.46 0.36
C MET A 173 7.02 3.94 0.41
N HIS A 174 8.01 4.73 0.00
CA HIS A 174 9.40 4.30 0.01
C HIS A 174 9.98 4.22 1.42
N THR A 175 9.62 5.14 2.32
CA THR A 175 10.00 5.05 3.73
C THR A 175 9.46 3.77 4.36
N CYS A 176 8.17 3.44 4.15
CA CYS A 176 7.61 2.18 4.65
C CYS A 176 8.34 0.96 4.05
N ALA A 177 8.66 0.97 2.76
CA ALA A 177 9.39 -0.12 2.12
C ALA A 177 10.79 -0.33 2.69
N ASP A 178 11.51 0.75 2.99
CA ASP A 178 12.85 0.68 3.60
C ASP A 178 12.80 0.18 5.04
N PHE A 179 11.84 0.64 5.85
CA PHE A 179 11.66 0.12 7.21
C PHE A 179 11.18 -1.33 7.23
N GLU A 180 10.28 -1.73 6.31
CA GLU A 180 9.87 -3.12 6.18
C GLU A 180 11.07 -4.04 5.90
N ARG A 181 11.97 -3.63 5.00
CA ARG A 181 13.22 -4.36 4.73
C ARG A 181 14.09 -4.44 5.97
N ALA A 182 14.32 -3.30 6.62
CA ALA A 182 15.15 -3.22 7.81
C ALA A 182 14.63 -4.10 8.96
N PHE A 183 13.32 -4.14 9.18
CA PHE A 183 12.70 -5.00 10.20
C PHE A 183 12.86 -6.49 9.89
N VAL A 184 12.78 -6.88 8.62
CA VAL A 184 13.00 -8.28 8.19
C VAL A 184 14.47 -8.68 8.35
N GLU A 185 15.40 -7.78 8.04
CA GLU A 185 16.85 -8.01 8.12
C GLU A 185 17.39 -7.88 9.55
N GLY A 186 16.57 -7.41 10.50
CA GLY A 186 17.02 -7.13 11.88
C GLY A 186 18.08 -6.03 11.95
N ALA A 187 18.02 -5.08 11.00
CA ALA A 187 18.97 -3.98 10.94
C ALA A 187 18.75 -2.99 12.10
N ASP A 188 19.83 -2.36 12.56
CA ASP A 188 19.75 -1.28 13.53
C ASP A 188 19.19 -0.02 12.85
N VAL A 189 17.97 0.34 13.23
CA VAL A 189 17.24 1.48 12.66
C VAL A 189 16.78 2.43 13.77
N PRO A 190 16.71 3.75 13.49
CA PRO A 190 16.35 4.74 14.51
C PRO A 190 14.91 4.61 15.02
N ARG A 191 14.05 3.86 14.33
CA ARG A 191 12.66 3.61 14.69
C ARG A 191 12.37 2.11 14.64
N THR A 192 11.97 1.54 15.76
CA THR A 192 11.90 0.07 15.95
C THR A 192 10.51 -0.53 15.73
N ASN A 193 9.51 0.30 15.43
CA ASN A 193 8.14 -0.15 15.20
C ASN A 193 7.36 0.80 14.28
N TRP A 194 6.26 0.31 13.72
CA TRP A 194 5.44 1.04 12.76
C TRP A 194 4.80 2.32 13.32
N SER A 195 4.46 2.37 14.60
CA SER A 195 3.93 3.59 15.24
C SER A 195 4.98 4.72 15.24
N ALA A 196 6.23 4.40 15.57
CA ALA A 196 7.32 5.37 15.54
C ALA A 196 7.66 5.81 14.11
N VAL A 197 7.61 4.90 13.13
CA VAL A 197 7.76 5.23 11.70
C VAL A 197 6.64 6.18 11.26
N GLY A 198 5.39 5.88 11.63
CA GLY A 198 4.24 6.72 11.33
C GLY A 198 4.38 8.14 11.88
N SER A 199 4.82 8.29 13.14
CA SER A 199 5.03 9.61 13.74
C SER A 199 6.04 10.45 12.95
N GLY A 200 7.15 9.85 12.51
CA GLY A 200 8.14 10.56 11.70
C GLY A 200 7.64 10.93 10.30
N LEU A 201 6.84 10.06 9.69
CA LEU A 201 6.21 10.33 8.40
C LEU A 201 5.20 11.48 8.50
N ILE A 202 4.38 11.52 9.57
CA ILE A 202 3.44 12.61 9.82
C ILE A 202 4.19 13.93 9.94
N ASP A 203 5.25 14.00 10.76
CA ASP A 203 6.06 15.22 10.91
C ASP A 203 6.63 15.70 9.56
N ALA A 204 7.21 14.80 8.79
CA ALA A 204 7.82 15.11 7.51
C ALA A 204 6.79 15.57 6.45
N ILE A 205 5.63 14.90 6.37
CA ILE A 205 4.59 15.23 5.38
C ILE A 205 3.90 16.53 5.74
N VAL A 206 3.64 16.82 7.03
CA VAL A 206 3.12 18.12 7.48
C VAL A 206 4.10 19.24 7.09
N GLY A 207 5.41 19.05 7.33
CA GLY A 207 6.44 20.01 6.93
C GLY A 207 6.50 20.22 5.42
N LEU A 208 6.36 19.14 4.63
CA LEU A 208 6.29 19.21 3.17
C LEU A 208 5.12 20.08 2.69
N TRP A 209 3.93 19.91 3.28
CA TRP A 209 2.75 20.68 2.90
C TRP A 209 2.83 22.15 3.33
N GLN A 210 3.50 22.45 4.42
CA GLN A 210 3.68 23.81 4.95
C GLN A 210 4.92 24.53 4.38
N ALA A 211 5.75 23.86 3.59
CA ALA A 211 6.93 24.47 2.99
C ALA A 211 6.55 25.70 2.12
N PRO A 212 7.35 26.78 2.12
CA PRO A 212 7.11 27.91 1.24
C PRO A 212 7.19 27.51 -0.23
N VAL A 213 6.45 28.22 -1.09
CA VAL A 213 6.56 28.04 -2.55
C VAL A 213 7.63 29.00 -3.06
N THR A 214 8.65 28.45 -3.74
CA THR A 214 9.66 29.28 -4.41
C THR A 214 9.04 29.84 -5.69
N GLU A 215 8.96 31.16 -5.80
CA GLU A 215 8.57 31.81 -7.06
C GLU A 215 9.70 31.59 -8.07
N HIS A 216 9.38 30.99 -9.19
CA HIS A 216 10.27 30.94 -10.33
C HIS A 216 10.14 32.25 -11.12
N PRO A 217 11.25 32.91 -11.44
CA PRO A 217 11.24 34.14 -12.23
C PRO A 217 10.73 33.90 -13.65
#